data_6099dbb572f152d3c97375db95b38d76
#
_entry.id   6099dbb572f152d3c97375db95b38d76
#
_cell.length_a   1.000
_cell.length_b   1.000
_cell.length_c   1.000
_cell.angle_alpha   90.00
_cell.angle_beta   90.00
_cell.angle_gamma   90.00
#
_symmetry.space_group_name_H-M   'P 1'
#
loop_
_entity.id
_entity.type
_entity.pdbx_description
1 polymer ?
#
loop_
_entity_poly.entity_id
_entity_poly.type
_entity_poly.pdbx_seq_one_letter_code
_entity_poly.pdbx_strand_id
1 'polypeptide(L)'
;MNITVKAHFNKQTKDSKKELVQFYVTGEDERRPELNQMTREVVILSIAGLDGIELTAEFKKSAKDSKKTILEFEVKGDSSAAQTFEFYKLAGTDVELSITESQMDLDEFREQQAEYREGVKGKINSDGTVDVDPNQAELPLDEKKAADDIIATTQDGEEVTISNDDLPY
;
A
#
# COMPACT_ATOMS: atom_id res chain seq x y z
N MET A 1 -3.27 -8.62 -23.17
CA MET A 1 -2.78 -10.01 -22.88
C MET A 1 -3.23 -10.41 -21.48
N ASN A 2 -3.49 -11.70 -21.22
CA ASN A 2 -3.82 -12.20 -19.88
C ASN A 2 -3.18 -13.56 -19.70
N ILE A 3 -2.60 -13.81 -18.51
CA ILE A 3 -1.98 -15.08 -18.15
C ILE A 3 -2.28 -15.40 -16.70
N THR A 4 -2.59 -16.66 -16.41
CA THR A 4 -2.76 -17.16 -15.04
C THR A 4 -1.68 -18.20 -14.77
N VAL A 5 -0.96 -18.05 -13.65
CA VAL A 5 0.14 -18.92 -13.24
C VAL A 5 0.01 -19.33 -11.79
N LYS A 6 0.48 -20.52 -11.48
CA LYS A 6 0.65 -20.94 -10.08
C LYS A 6 1.96 -20.36 -9.55
N ALA A 7 1.85 -19.55 -8.51
CA ALA A 7 2.98 -18.83 -7.95
C ALA A 7 3.00 -18.92 -6.44
N HIS A 8 4.19 -18.94 -5.87
CA HIS A 8 4.40 -18.72 -4.45
C HIS A 8 4.53 -17.23 -4.19
N PHE A 9 3.64 -16.64 -3.40
CA PHE A 9 3.73 -15.24 -3.02
C PHE A 9 4.81 -15.07 -1.96
N ASN A 10 6.01 -14.73 -2.38
CA ASN A 10 7.18 -14.71 -1.50
C ASN A 10 7.14 -13.58 -0.47
N LYS A 11 6.92 -12.34 -0.93
CA LYS A 11 6.90 -11.17 -0.03
C LYS A 11 6.22 -9.96 -0.66
N GLN A 12 5.75 -9.09 0.21
CA GLN A 12 5.33 -7.73 -0.08
C GLN A 12 6.13 -6.77 0.81
N THR A 13 6.72 -5.74 0.22
CA THR A 13 7.53 -4.75 0.94
C THR A 13 7.04 -3.36 0.59
N LYS A 14 6.68 -2.58 1.60
CA LYS A 14 6.25 -1.20 1.44
C LYS A 14 7.24 -0.28 2.17
N ASP A 15 7.76 0.68 1.46
CA ASP A 15 8.53 1.78 2.02
C ASP A 15 7.84 3.13 1.73
N SER A 16 8.43 4.24 2.16
CA SER A 16 7.87 5.58 1.96
C SER A 16 7.77 6.01 0.49
N LYS A 17 8.38 5.27 -0.44
CA LYS A 17 8.50 5.68 -1.86
C LYS A 17 7.84 4.70 -2.82
N LYS A 18 7.75 3.43 -2.44
CA LYS A 18 7.27 2.36 -3.31
C LYS A 18 6.77 1.16 -2.52
N GLU A 19 5.91 0.40 -3.16
CA GLU A 19 5.47 -0.90 -2.69
C GLU A 19 5.83 -1.96 -3.73
N LEU A 20 6.53 -3.01 -3.31
CA LEU A 20 6.99 -4.11 -4.16
C LEU A 20 6.34 -5.41 -3.74
N VAL A 21 5.85 -6.18 -4.70
CA VAL A 21 5.39 -7.54 -4.52
C VAL A 21 6.26 -8.49 -5.33
N GLN A 22 6.58 -9.64 -4.75
CA GLN A 22 7.46 -10.63 -5.36
C GLN A 22 6.83 -12.01 -5.31
N PHE A 23 6.80 -12.67 -6.47
CA PHE A 23 6.31 -14.05 -6.62
C PHE A 23 7.38 -14.96 -7.17
N TYR A 24 7.30 -16.24 -6.83
CA TYR A 24 8.11 -17.29 -7.42
C TYR A 24 7.22 -18.21 -8.25
N VAL A 25 7.57 -18.40 -9.49
CA VAL A 25 6.91 -19.36 -10.38
C VAL A 25 7.83 -20.55 -10.59
N THR A 26 7.27 -21.76 -10.55
CA THR A 26 8.01 -23.00 -10.70
C THR A 26 7.33 -23.93 -11.72
N GLY A 27 8.05 -24.91 -12.22
CA GLY A 27 7.50 -25.96 -13.08
C GLY A 27 7.24 -25.49 -14.52
N GLU A 28 6.08 -25.85 -15.06
CA GLU A 28 5.76 -25.56 -16.47
C GLU A 28 5.48 -24.07 -16.70
N ASP A 29 4.91 -23.38 -15.70
CA ASP A 29 4.57 -21.98 -15.79
C ASP A 29 5.81 -21.06 -15.92
N GLU A 30 6.99 -21.53 -15.48
CA GLU A 30 8.26 -20.79 -15.68
C GLU A 30 8.62 -20.54 -17.15
N ARG A 31 8.13 -21.41 -18.03
CA ARG A 31 8.51 -21.43 -19.44
C ARG A 31 7.56 -20.60 -20.31
N ARG A 32 6.57 -19.98 -19.73
CA ARG A 32 5.59 -19.19 -20.47
C ARG A 32 6.25 -17.93 -21.05
N PRO A 33 6.26 -17.77 -22.38
CA PRO A 33 6.90 -16.64 -23.03
C PRO A 33 6.21 -15.31 -22.69
N GLU A 34 4.92 -15.36 -22.33
CA GLU A 34 4.12 -14.20 -21.96
C GLU A 34 4.69 -13.47 -20.73
N LEU A 35 5.31 -14.19 -19.79
CA LEU A 35 5.95 -13.59 -18.62
C LEU A 35 7.07 -12.62 -19.03
N ASN A 36 7.83 -12.97 -20.06
CA ASN A 36 8.89 -12.11 -20.57
C ASN A 36 8.33 -10.97 -21.44
N GLN A 37 7.26 -11.23 -22.19
CA GLN A 37 6.65 -10.22 -23.04
C GLN A 37 6.00 -9.10 -22.24
N MET A 38 5.37 -9.44 -21.10
CA MET A 38 4.74 -8.47 -20.20
C MET A 38 5.72 -7.76 -19.27
N THR A 39 7.01 -8.17 -19.26
CA THR A 39 8.04 -7.50 -18.45
C THR A 39 8.29 -6.09 -18.97
N ARG A 40 8.30 -5.11 -18.07
CA ARG A 40 8.38 -3.66 -18.31
C ARG A 40 7.08 -3.04 -18.84
N GLU A 41 5.96 -3.74 -18.70
CA GLU A 41 4.64 -3.22 -18.98
C GLU A 41 3.88 -2.94 -17.68
N VAL A 42 2.84 -2.13 -17.77
CA VAL A 42 1.89 -1.95 -16.68
C VAL A 42 0.88 -3.08 -16.73
N VAL A 43 0.68 -3.74 -15.61
CA VAL A 43 -0.20 -4.90 -15.48
C VAL A 43 -1.17 -4.74 -14.33
N ILE A 44 -2.26 -5.47 -14.39
CA ILE A 44 -3.22 -5.64 -13.31
C ILE A 44 -3.00 -7.04 -12.72
N LEU A 45 -2.73 -7.08 -11.44
CA LEU A 45 -2.55 -8.31 -10.68
C LEU A 45 -3.84 -8.65 -9.94
N SER A 46 -4.30 -9.88 -10.07
CA SER A 46 -5.38 -10.45 -9.27
C SER A 46 -5.01 -11.84 -8.76
N ILE A 47 -5.53 -12.23 -7.60
CA ILE A 47 -5.28 -13.54 -6.98
C ILE A 47 -6.62 -14.25 -6.84
N ALA A 48 -6.67 -15.52 -7.25
CA ALA A 48 -7.86 -16.32 -7.08
C ALA A 48 -8.27 -16.41 -5.60
N GLY A 49 -9.55 -16.17 -5.33
CA GLY A 49 -10.07 -16.09 -3.96
C GLY A 49 -10.08 -14.69 -3.35
N LEU A 50 -9.54 -13.69 -4.05
CA LEU A 50 -9.68 -12.27 -3.71
C LEU A 50 -10.57 -11.56 -4.73
N ASP A 51 -11.87 -11.88 -4.70
CA ASP A 51 -12.81 -11.34 -5.69
C ASP A 51 -12.93 -9.82 -5.60
N GLY A 52 -12.74 -9.15 -6.76
CA GLY A 52 -12.84 -7.69 -6.87
C GLY A 52 -11.64 -6.91 -6.29
N ILE A 53 -10.57 -7.62 -5.93
CA ILE A 53 -9.34 -6.98 -5.43
C ILE A 53 -8.25 -7.12 -6.50
N GLU A 54 -7.85 -5.99 -7.06
CA GLU A 54 -6.86 -5.89 -8.12
C GLU A 54 -5.81 -4.85 -7.76
N LEU A 55 -4.57 -5.11 -8.12
CA LEU A 55 -3.47 -4.16 -7.98
C LEU A 55 -2.89 -3.80 -9.34
N THR A 56 -2.90 -2.53 -9.68
CA THR A 56 -2.15 -2.01 -10.83
C THR A 56 -0.67 -1.91 -10.46
N ALA A 57 0.20 -2.45 -11.28
CA ALA A 57 1.62 -2.51 -11.00
C ALA A 57 2.48 -2.47 -12.28
N GLU A 58 3.68 -1.92 -12.20
CA GLU A 58 4.71 -2.11 -13.23
C GLU A 58 5.37 -3.48 -13.03
N PHE A 59 5.39 -4.32 -14.05
CA PHE A 59 6.13 -5.57 -14.06
C PHE A 59 7.63 -5.29 -14.24
N LYS A 60 8.33 -5.06 -13.15
CA LYS A 60 9.74 -4.61 -13.15
C LYS A 60 10.69 -5.64 -13.71
N LYS A 61 10.50 -6.92 -13.34
CA LYS A 61 11.49 -7.94 -13.61
C LYS A 61 10.90 -9.34 -13.63
N SER A 62 11.31 -10.10 -14.63
CA SER A 62 11.20 -11.55 -14.68
C SER A 62 12.62 -12.11 -14.71
N ALA A 63 13.06 -12.78 -13.66
CA ALA A 63 14.41 -13.33 -13.55
C ALA A 63 14.37 -14.83 -13.30
N LYS A 64 14.92 -15.58 -14.22
CA LYS A 64 15.03 -17.04 -14.09
C LYS A 64 16.25 -17.41 -13.25
N ASP A 65 16.01 -18.18 -12.21
CA ASP A 65 17.01 -18.87 -11.41
C ASP A 65 17.03 -20.37 -11.80
N SER A 66 17.92 -21.14 -11.21
CA SER A 66 18.08 -22.58 -11.50
C SER A 66 16.83 -23.41 -11.19
N LYS A 67 15.98 -22.98 -10.26
CA LYS A 67 14.83 -23.74 -9.77
C LYS A 67 13.49 -23.00 -9.84
N LYS A 68 13.50 -21.70 -10.14
CA LYS A 68 12.32 -20.85 -10.13
C LYS A 68 12.51 -19.61 -10.99
N THR A 69 11.41 -19.03 -11.42
CA THR A 69 11.40 -17.68 -12.00
C THR A 69 10.87 -16.70 -10.96
N ILE A 70 11.61 -15.62 -10.74
CA ILE A 70 11.28 -14.57 -9.79
C ILE A 70 10.59 -13.45 -10.56
N LEU A 71 9.37 -13.13 -10.18
CA LEU A 71 8.59 -12.02 -10.71
C LEU A 71 8.55 -10.90 -9.68
N GLU A 72 8.91 -9.69 -10.10
CA GLU A 72 8.89 -8.49 -9.25
C GLU A 72 8.01 -7.42 -9.88
N PHE A 73 7.09 -6.90 -9.07
CA PHE A 73 6.15 -5.85 -9.48
C PHE A 73 6.26 -4.66 -8.52
N GLU A 74 6.21 -3.46 -9.08
CA GLU A 74 6.07 -2.22 -8.31
C GLU A 74 4.61 -1.79 -8.37
N VAL A 75 3.93 -1.83 -7.22
CA VAL A 75 2.50 -1.49 -7.10
C VAL A 75 2.32 0.02 -7.22
N LYS A 76 1.23 0.43 -7.86
CA LYS A 76 0.86 1.84 -8.00
C LYS A 76 0.65 2.49 -6.63
N GLY A 77 1.24 3.66 -6.42
CA GLY A 77 1.31 4.31 -5.11
C GLY A 77 -0.02 4.72 -4.50
N ASP A 78 -1.01 5.03 -5.35
CA ASP A 78 -2.37 5.40 -4.96
C ASP A 78 -3.29 4.18 -4.71
N SER A 79 -2.74 2.96 -4.76
CA SER A 79 -3.50 1.74 -4.48
C SER A 79 -4.08 1.78 -3.07
N SER A 80 -5.34 1.37 -2.94
CA SER A 80 -6.03 1.33 -1.65
C SER A 80 -5.27 0.50 -0.62
N ALA A 81 -5.07 1.05 0.58
CA ALA A 81 -4.44 0.33 1.68
C ALA A 81 -5.18 -0.97 2.03
N ALA A 82 -6.51 -0.99 1.86
CA ALA A 82 -7.32 -2.19 2.07
C ALA A 82 -6.99 -3.27 1.01
N GLN A 83 -6.87 -2.90 -0.27
CA GLN A 83 -6.53 -3.85 -1.33
C GLN A 83 -5.12 -4.42 -1.14
N THR A 84 -4.13 -3.57 -0.85
CA THR A 84 -2.76 -4.02 -0.61
C THR A 84 -2.64 -4.90 0.63
N PHE A 85 -3.45 -4.66 1.66
CA PHE A 85 -3.50 -5.49 2.85
C PHE A 85 -4.11 -6.87 2.59
N GLU A 86 -5.16 -6.97 1.74
CA GLU A 86 -5.72 -8.26 1.34
C GLU A 86 -4.68 -9.13 0.61
N PHE A 87 -3.89 -8.52 -0.29
CA PHE A 87 -2.74 -9.19 -0.90
C PHE A 87 -1.72 -9.64 0.16
N TYR A 88 -1.35 -8.74 1.08
CA TYR A 88 -0.36 -9.04 2.12
C TYR A 88 -0.72 -10.25 2.98
N LYS A 89 -2.00 -10.48 3.26
CA LYS A 89 -2.46 -11.66 4.03
C LYS A 89 -2.11 -12.99 3.37
N LEU A 90 -1.92 -13.01 2.07
CA LEU A 90 -1.53 -14.18 1.29
C LEU A 90 -0.01 -14.34 1.12
N ALA A 91 0.79 -13.39 1.63
CA ALA A 91 2.23 -13.48 1.57
C ALA A 91 2.72 -14.74 2.31
N GLY A 92 3.63 -15.48 1.69
CA GLY A 92 4.13 -16.76 2.18
C GLY A 92 3.28 -17.98 1.79
N THR A 93 2.24 -17.81 0.98
CA THR A 93 1.39 -18.92 0.50
C THR A 93 1.50 -19.13 -1.00
N ASP A 94 1.04 -20.29 -1.46
CA ASP A 94 0.89 -20.59 -2.87
C ASP A 94 -0.45 -20.05 -3.36
N VAL A 95 -0.43 -19.32 -4.46
CA VAL A 95 -1.59 -18.63 -5.02
C VAL A 95 -1.70 -18.89 -6.53
N GLU A 96 -2.90 -18.75 -7.05
CA GLU A 96 -3.13 -18.64 -8.47
C GLU A 96 -3.18 -17.16 -8.85
N LEU A 97 -2.10 -16.68 -9.49
CA LEU A 97 -1.88 -15.30 -9.86
C LEU A 97 -2.30 -15.08 -11.30
N SER A 98 -3.22 -14.16 -11.52
CA SER A 98 -3.57 -13.65 -12.85
C SER A 98 -2.87 -12.32 -13.09
N ILE A 99 -2.21 -12.22 -14.24
CA ILE A 99 -1.50 -11.02 -14.70
C ILE A 99 -2.16 -10.59 -16.00
N THR A 100 -2.78 -9.45 -16.00
CA THR A 100 -3.48 -8.87 -17.14
C THR A 100 -2.78 -7.58 -17.57
N GLU A 101 -2.50 -7.44 -18.87
CA GLU A 101 -1.95 -6.20 -19.42
C GLU A 101 -2.91 -5.04 -19.18
N SER A 102 -2.40 -3.94 -18.66
CA SER A 102 -3.16 -2.71 -18.47
C SER A 102 -3.22 -1.88 -19.74
N GLN A 103 -4.23 -1.01 -19.83
CA GLN A 103 -4.32 0.01 -20.89
C GLN A 103 -3.44 1.23 -20.60
N MET A 104 -2.93 1.34 -19.36
CA MET A 104 -2.07 2.43 -18.92
C MET A 104 -0.68 2.27 -19.51
N ASP A 105 -0.14 3.35 -20.08
CA ASP A 105 1.24 3.40 -20.57
C ASP A 105 2.22 3.41 -19.38
N LEU A 106 3.42 2.90 -19.61
CA LEU A 106 4.49 2.88 -18.64
C LEU A 106 4.96 4.28 -18.23
N ASP A 107 5.00 5.22 -19.17
CA ASP A 107 5.41 6.60 -18.88
C ASP A 107 4.35 7.29 -18.02
N GLU A 108 3.07 7.12 -18.32
CA GLU A 108 1.96 7.60 -17.50
C GLU A 108 2.01 7.03 -16.08
N PHE A 109 2.25 5.72 -15.95
CA PHE A 109 2.41 5.07 -14.64
C PHE A 109 3.54 5.70 -13.83
N ARG A 110 4.69 5.94 -14.46
CA ARG A 110 5.87 6.51 -13.79
C ARG A 110 5.69 7.96 -13.40
N GLU A 111 4.99 8.75 -14.21
CA GLU A 111 4.63 10.13 -13.87
C GLU A 111 3.73 10.15 -12.63
N GLN A 112 2.67 9.35 -12.59
CA GLN A 112 1.77 9.23 -11.43
C GLN A 112 2.51 8.72 -10.18
N GLN A 113 3.47 7.79 -10.34
CA GLN A 113 4.32 7.35 -9.24
C GLN A 113 5.23 8.46 -8.71
N ALA A 114 5.75 9.31 -9.59
CA ALA A 114 6.58 10.45 -9.20
C ALA A 114 5.77 11.48 -8.41
N GLU A 115 4.59 11.84 -8.90
CA GLU A 115 3.65 12.75 -8.22
C GLU A 115 3.25 12.22 -6.84
N TYR A 116 2.90 10.94 -6.75
CA TYR A 116 2.59 10.31 -5.47
C TYR A 116 3.76 10.40 -4.47
N ARG A 117 4.98 10.13 -4.94
CA ARG A 117 6.20 10.22 -4.11
C ARG A 117 6.50 11.65 -3.65
N GLU A 118 6.19 12.65 -4.46
CA GLU A 118 6.33 14.05 -4.10
C GLU A 118 5.28 14.48 -3.08
N GLY A 119 4.03 14.06 -3.25
CA GLY A 119 2.94 14.33 -2.31
C GLY A 119 3.14 13.70 -0.93
N VAL A 120 3.83 12.56 -0.85
CA VAL A 120 4.18 11.90 0.42
C VAL A 120 5.37 12.56 1.11
N LYS A 121 6.17 13.34 0.39
CA LYS A 121 7.26 14.15 0.98
C LYS A 121 6.69 15.41 1.60
N GLY A 122 6.14 15.34 2.79
CA GLY A 122 6.00 16.53 3.62
C GLY A 122 7.38 17.17 3.75
N LYS A 123 7.58 18.40 3.24
CA LYS A 123 8.83 19.14 3.43
C LYS A 123 8.90 19.53 4.89
N ILE A 124 9.75 18.82 5.64
CA ILE A 124 10.16 19.29 6.97
C ILE A 124 11.22 20.36 6.72
N ASN A 125 10.90 21.59 7.03
CA ASN A 125 11.84 22.71 6.99
C ASN A 125 12.93 22.53 8.05
N SER A 126 14.09 23.18 7.85
CA SER A 126 15.20 23.13 8.80
C SER A 126 14.89 23.72 10.19
N ASP A 127 13.77 24.41 10.33
CA ASP A 127 13.24 24.97 11.58
C ASP A 127 12.24 24.04 12.30
N GLY A 128 11.99 22.82 11.74
CA GLY A 128 11.07 21.83 12.29
C GLY A 128 9.59 22.05 11.89
N THR A 129 9.28 23.04 11.08
CA THR A 129 7.94 23.24 10.53
C THR A 129 7.71 22.32 9.33
N VAL A 130 6.46 21.91 9.11
CA VAL A 130 6.06 21.11 7.95
C VAL A 130 5.32 22.02 6.97
N ASP A 131 5.81 22.12 5.73
CA ASP A 131 5.04 22.75 4.66
C ASP A 131 3.86 21.84 4.32
N VAL A 132 2.67 22.27 4.69
CA VAL A 132 1.41 21.61 4.34
C VAL A 132 0.95 22.17 3.00
N ASP A 133 0.61 21.29 2.06
CA ASP A 133 0.02 21.68 0.79
C ASP A 133 -1.25 22.51 1.05
N PRO A 134 -1.37 23.74 0.48
CA PRO A 134 -2.54 24.57 0.68
C PRO A 134 -3.88 23.96 0.18
N ASN A 135 -3.81 22.88 -0.58
CA ASN A 135 -4.96 22.09 -1.02
C ASN A 135 -5.35 20.95 -0.05
N GLN A 136 -4.60 20.75 1.02
CA GLN A 136 -4.99 19.81 2.04
C GLN A 136 -6.18 20.41 2.80
N ALA A 137 -7.38 19.80 2.62
CA ALA A 137 -8.59 20.27 3.27
C ALA A 137 -8.34 20.42 4.78
N GLU A 138 -8.48 21.63 5.29
CA GLU A 138 -8.48 21.87 6.73
C GLU A 138 -9.56 20.98 7.35
N LEU A 139 -9.16 20.05 8.20
CA LEU A 139 -10.09 19.36 9.07
C LEU A 139 -10.74 20.47 9.93
N PRO A 140 -12.06 20.66 9.91
CA PRO A 140 -12.71 21.60 10.78
C PRO A 140 -12.54 21.08 12.23
N LEU A 141 -11.51 21.53 12.89
CA LEU A 141 -11.38 21.43 14.32
C LEU A 141 -12.37 22.45 14.89
N ASP A 142 -13.57 21.98 15.23
CA ASP A 142 -14.53 22.76 16.03
C ASP A 142 -13.90 23.02 17.41
N GLU A 143 -13.14 24.11 17.52
CA GLU A 143 -12.50 24.56 18.78
C GLU A 143 -13.50 24.94 19.88
N LYS A 144 -14.81 24.77 19.65
CA LYS A 144 -15.86 25.17 20.59
C LYS A 144 -16.50 24.04 21.42
N LYS A 145 -16.02 22.78 21.28
CA LYS A 145 -16.56 21.66 22.07
C LYS A 145 -15.60 20.98 23.03
N ALA A 146 -14.38 21.48 23.18
CA ALA A 146 -13.38 20.84 24.03
C ALA A 146 -13.28 21.44 25.45
N ALA A 147 -14.12 22.37 25.84
CA ALA A 147 -14.02 23.02 27.15
C ALA A 147 -15.19 22.77 28.12
N ASP A 148 -16.29 22.11 27.72
CA ASP A 148 -17.48 22.06 28.56
C ASP A 148 -18.06 20.67 28.86
N ASP A 149 -17.43 19.57 28.53
CA ASP A 149 -18.01 18.25 28.78
C ASP A 149 -17.02 17.23 29.39
N ILE A 150 -16.30 17.62 30.45
CA ILE A 150 -15.74 16.62 31.40
C ILE A 150 -16.31 16.93 32.79
N ILE A 151 -17.64 16.83 32.92
CA ILE A 151 -18.27 16.62 34.21
C ILE A 151 -18.68 15.15 34.25
N ALA A 152 -17.81 14.31 34.80
CA ALA A 152 -18.18 12.97 35.19
C ALA A 152 -19.04 13.04 36.45
N THR A 153 -20.36 12.98 36.27
CA THR A 153 -21.31 12.81 37.37
C THR A 153 -21.22 11.37 37.86
N THR A 154 -20.63 11.17 39.01
CA THR A 154 -20.83 9.93 39.78
C THR A 154 -22.21 9.96 40.43
N GLN A 155 -22.85 8.79 40.55
CA GLN A 155 -24.23 8.61 41.04
C GLN A 155 -24.47 9.03 42.49
N ASP A 156 -23.53 9.61 43.20
CA ASP A 156 -23.64 9.98 44.62
C ASP A 156 -23.42 11.48 44.93
N GLY A 157 -23.40 12.36 43.97
CA GLY A 157 -23.57 13.81 44.16
C GLY A 157 -22.40 14.52 44.90
N GLU A 158 -21.20 13.95 44.98
CA GLU A 158 -20.02 14.63 45.55
C GLU A 158 -19.11 15.17 44.43
N GLU A 159 -18.82 16.47 44.47
CA GLU A 159 -17.85 17.14 43.59
C GLU A 159 -16.43 16.76 44.05
N VAL A 160 -15.68 16.02 43.20
CA VAL A 160 -14.26 15.76 43.43
C VAL A 160 -13.44 16.69 42.53
N THR A 161 -12.82 17.69 43.12
CA THR A 161 -11.79 18.49 42.46
C THR A 161 -10.47 17.75 42.50
N ILE A 162 -9.98 17.27 41.34
CA ILE A 162 -8.65 16.66 41.23
C ILE A 162 -7.62 17.79 41.07
N SER A 163 -6.79 18.00 42.06
CA SER A 163 -5.65 18.89 42.00
C SER A 163 -4.45 18.21 41.32
N ASN A 164 -3.68 18.96 40.54
CA ASN A 164 -2.53 18.46 39.74
C ASN A 164 -1.33 17.95 40.60
N ASP A 165 -1.45 17.87 41.93
CA ASP A 165 -0.35 17.46 42.83
C ASP A 165 -0.33 15.97 43.16
N ASP A 166 -1.30 15.16 42.65
CA ASP A 166 -1.43 13.74 43.02
C ASP A 166 -0.96 12.76 41.92
N LEU A 167 -0.06 13.17 41.01
CA LEU A 167 0.54 12.24 40.08
C LEU A 167 1.81 11.61 40.68
N PRO A 168 1.85 10.28 40.85
CA PRO A 168 3.08 9.60 41.29
C PRO A 168 4.12 9.58 40.17
N TYR A 169 5.35 9.90 40.53
CA TYR A 169 6.55 9.81 39.70
C TYR A 169 6.84 8.39 39.25
#